data_2267efa8a664dd80c2a493f1bee3cd82
#
_entry.id   2267efa8a664dd80c2a493f1bee3cd82
#
_cell.length_a   1.000
_cell.length_b   1.000
_cell.length_c   1.000
_cell.angle_alpha   90.00
_cell.angle_beta   90.00
_cell.angle_gamma   90.00
#
_symmetry.space_group_name_H-M   'P 1'
#
loop_
_entity.id
_entity.type
_entity.pdbx_description
1 polymer ?
#
loop_
_entity_poly.entity_id
_entity_poly.type
_entity_poly.pdbx_seq_one_letter_code
_entity_poly.pdbx_strand_id
1 'polypeptide(L)'
;MVAPTPTSALLHSSTMVKAGVFLIIKLCPALGNNHAGTMAMFVGGITFFFASCAAISQSDGKKVLAYSTISNLGLIVCCAGIGSYEAAWTAIMIVIFHAVAKSLLFLSVGTAEQQLGSRDIERFDGLFNAMPHLCLCMVIGISGMFLAPFGMLISKWAAMKAFIDAGHPMLLLLLVFGSATTIFYWAKWLGKILSVMNGQERREQGITKGEWFTLKTLSWMTIIVCILFPLISSYGVLPYLRITYGFTRDVIAQSNLIIMSLMVVLLVI
;
A
#
# COMPACT_ATOMS: atom_id res chain seq x y z
N MET A 1 16.23 -1.67 -11.27
CA MET A 1 16.67 -1.57 -9.88
C MET A 1 18.01 -2.28 -9.72
N VAL A 2 19.10 -1.51 -9.65
CA VAL A 2 20.46 -2.03 -9.54
C VAL A 2 21.01 -1.91 -8.11
N ALA A 3 20.44 -1.00 -7.29
CA ALA A 3 20.86 -0.75 -5.92
C ALA A 3 20.62 -1.95 -4.98
N PRO A 4 21.43 -2.11 -3.92
CA PRO A 4 21.23 -3.12 -2.89
C PRO A 4 19.81 -3.05 -2.29
N THR A 5 19.26 -4.21 -1.91
CA THR A 5 17.86 -4.30 -1.47
C THR A 5 17.50 -3.39 -0.29
N PRO A 6 18.34 -3.27 0.78
CA PRO A 6 18.03 -2.37 1.89
C PRO A 6 17.87 -0.91 1.46
N THR A 7 18.76 -0.43 0.57
CA THR A 7 18.68 0.92 0.00
C THR A 7 17.43 1.11 -0.84
N SER A 8 17.11 0.14 -1.71
CA SER A 8 15.88 0.16 -2.51
C SER A 8 14.63 0.15 -1.62
N ALA A 9 14.62 -0.63 -0.55
CA ALA A 9 13.53 -0.67 0.42
C ALA A 9 13.31 0.70 1.06
N LEU A 10 14.36 1.35 1.56
CA LEU A 10 14.27 2.67 2.19
C LEU A 10 13.81 3.75 1.20
N LEU A 11 14.40 3.82 0.02
CA LEU A 11 14.10 4.85 -0.97
C LEU A 11 12.67 4.74 -1.52
N HIS A 12 12.22 3.52 -1.87
CA HIS A 12 10.92 3.30 -2.52
C HIS A 12 9.75 3.09 -1.56
N SER A 13 9.99 2.83 -0.26
CA SER A 13 8.89 2.64 0.68
C SER A 13 8.58 3.87 1.52
N SER A 14 9.59 4.56 2.06
CA SER A 14 9.35 5.52 3.14
C SER A 14 9.94 6.92 2.97
N THR A 15 10.98 7.11 2.15
CA THR A 15 11.73 8.39 2.14
C THR A 15 11.58 9.16 0.83
N MET A 16 12.44 8.93 -0.15
CA MET A 16 12.60 9.78 -1.33
C MET A 16 11.30 9.92 -2.14
N VAL A 17 10.66 8.81 -2.47
CA VAL A 17 9.42 8.82 -3.28
C VAL A 17 8.25 9.49 -2.58
N LYS A 18 8.30 9.61 -1.25
CA LYS A 18 7.24 10.26 -0.46
C LYS A 18 7.48 11.73 -0.21
N ALA A 19 8.69 12.24 -0.38
CA ALA A 19 8.99 13.65 -0.22
C ALA A 19 8.14 14.52 -1.16
N GLY A 20 8.00 14.12 -2.44
CA GLY A 20 7.17 14.83 -3.41
C GLY A 20 5.67 14.80 -3.04
N VAL A 21 5.12 13.62 -2.71
CA VAL A 21 3.70 13.53 -2.33
C VAL A 21 3.42 14.20 -1.00
N PHE A 22 4.36 14.22 -0.06
CA PHE A 22 4.26 14.98 1.19
C PHE A 22 4.13 16.47 0.93
N LEU A 23 4.92 17.01 0.01
CA LEU A 23 4.80 18.41 -0.40
C LEU A 23 3.42 18.70 -0.99
N ILE A 24 2.91 17.83 -1.88
CA ILE A 24 1.59 17.98 -2.48
C ILE A 24 0.48 17.90 -1.42
N ILE A 25 0.61 17.00 -0.44
CA ILE A 25 -0.34 16.92 0.69
C ILE A 25 -0.34 18.22 1.51
N LYS A 26 0.81 18.85 1.75
CA LYS A 26 0.88 20.14 2.43
C LYS A 26 0.22 21.27 1.63
N LEU A 27 0.26 21.19 0.30
CA LEU A 27 -0.39 22.16 -0.58
C LEU A 27 -1.88 21.83 -0.83
N CYS A 28 -2.38 20.69 -0.33
CA CYS A 28 -3.73 20.20 -0.56
C CYS A 28 -4.84 21.29 -0.32
N PRO A 29 -4.82 22.07 0.77
CA PRO A 29 -5.82 23.11 0.97
C PRO A 29 -5.80 24.22 -0.09
N ALA A 30 -4.61 24.51 -0.62
CA ALA A 30 -4.44 25.51 -1.68
C ALA A 30 -4.78 24.97 -3.08
N LEU A 31 -4.79 23.65 -3.26
CA LEU A 31 -5.12 23.00 -4.52
C LEU A 31 -6.64 22.86 -4.73
N GLY A 32 -7.43 22.87 -3.66
CA GLY A 32 -8.89 22.76 -3.74
C GLY A 32 -9.48 23.85 -4.63
N ASN A 33 -10.35 23.44 -5.58
CA ASN A 33 -11.06 24.31 -6.52
C ASN A 33 -10.15 25.10 -7.50
N ASN A 34 -8.90 24.73 -7.66
CA ASN A 34 -7.97 25.34 -8.59
C ASN A 34 -7.66 24.45 -9.81
N HIS A 35 -7.32 25.06 -10.94
CA HIS A 35 -6.88 24.32 -12.14
C HIS A 35 -5.67 23.41 -11.85
N ALA A 36 -4.74 23.85 -10.98
CA ALA A 36 -3.59 23.04 -10.57
C ALA A 36 -4.02 21.78 -9.80
N GLY A 37 -5.00 21.90 -8.90
CA GLY A 37 -5.59 20.76 -8.20
C GLY A 37 -6.30 19.78 -9.15
N THR A 38 -7.07 20.31 -10.11
CA THR A 38 -7.72 19.49 -11.14
C THR A 38 -6.69 18.73 -11.99
N MET A 39 -5.60 19.38 -12.40
CA MET A 39 -4.50 18.72 -13.10
C MET A 39 -3.84 17.64 -12.27
N ALA A 40 -3.50 17.93 -11.01
CA ALA A 40 -2.90 16.96 -10.08
C ALA A 40 -3.83 15.75 -9.87
N MET A 41 -5.11 15.98 -9.70
CA MET A 41 -6.15 14.97 -9.52
C MET A 41 -6.21 14.00 -10.73
N PHE A 42 -6.30 14.52 -11.95
CA PHE A 42 -6.36 13.69 -13.16
C PHE A 42 -5.04 12.97 -13.43
N VAL A 43 -3.90 13.65 -13.36
CA VAL A 43 -2.58 13.04 -13.55
C VAL A 43 -2.37 11.94 -12.51
N GLY A 44 -2.73 12.19 -11.24
CA GLY A 44 -2.64 11.19 -10.18
C GLY A 44 -3.52 9.98 -10.44
N GLY A 45 -4.78 10.17 -10.82
CA GLY A 45 -5.74 9.10 -11.11
C GLY A 45 -5.30 8.25 -12.32
N ILE A 46 -4.87 8.89 -13.40
CA ILE A 46 -4.33 8.21 -14.59
C ILE A 46 -3.07 7.41 -14.24
N THR A 47 -2.15 8.02 -13.46
CA THR A 47 -0.93 7.33 -12.99
C THR A 47 -1.27 6.12 -12.14
N PHE A 48 -2.25 6.22 -11.23
CA PHE A 48 -2.73 5.10 -10.42
C PHE A 48 -3.17 3.94 -11.28
N PHE A 49 -4.02 4.19 -12.29
CA PHE A 49 -4.56 3.15 -13.15
C PHE A 49 -3.49 2.52 -14.05
N PHE A 50 -2.75 3.32 -14.84
CA PHE A 50 -1.78 2.79 -15.78
C PHE A 50 -0.58 2.10 -15.10
N ALA A 51 -0.11 2.62 -13.96
CA ALA A 51 0.94 1.94 -13.21
C ALA A 51 0.47 0.62 -12.60
N SER A 52 -0.80 0.52 -12.18
CA SER A 52 -1.39 -0.75 -11.75
C SER A 52 -1.47 -1.76 -12.89
N CYS A 53 -1.86 -1.34 -14.10
CA CYS A 53 -1.86 -2.19 -15.30
C CYS A 53 -0.43 -2.64 -15.66
N ALA A 54 0.54 -1.73 -15.62
CA ALA A 54 1.94 -2.05 -15.89
C ALA A 54 2.53 -3.05 -14.87
N ALA A 55 2.07 -3.04 -13.63
CA ALA A 55 2.49 -4.00 -12.61
C ALA A 55 2.09 -5.44 -12.96
N ILE A 56 0.95 -5.66 -13.65
CA ILE A 56 0.48 -6.99 -14.06
C ILE A 56 1.46 -7.66 -15.05
N SER A 57 2.04 -6.87 -15.96
CA SER A 57 2.93 -7.37 -17.01
C SER A 57 4.35 -7.71 -16.52
N GLN A 58 4.68 -7.39 -15.27
CA GLN A 58 6.02 -7.62 -14.75
C GLN A 58 6.13 -9.00 -14.11
N SER A 59 7.24 -9.72 -14.41
CA SER A 59 7.63 -10.97 -13.75
C SER A 59 8.67 -10.75 -12.64
N ASP A 60 9.44 -9.65 -12.70
CA ASP A 60 10.41 -9.29 -11.67
C ASP A 60 9.70 -8.72 -10.42
N GLY A 61 9.87 -9.38 -9.26
CA GLY A 61 9.23 -9.00 -8.00
C GLY A 61 9.55 -7.55 -7.57
N LYS A 62 10.78 -7.08 -7.76
CA LYS A 62 11.15 -5.69 -7.44
C LYS A 62 10.50 -4.70 -8.40
N LYS A 63 10.31 -5.06 -9.68
CA LYS A 63 9.58 -4.21 -10.64
C LYS A 63 8.11 -4.13 -10.31
N VAL A 64 7.46 -5.25 -9.95
CA VAL A 64 6.05 -5.23 -9.47
C VAL A 64 5.92 -4.32 -8.27
N LEU A 65 6.82 -4.43 -7.28
CA LEU A 65 6.84 -3.55 -6.11
C LEU A 65 7.02 -2.07 -6.51
N ALA A 66 7.87 -1.76 -7.49
CA ALA A 66 8.08 -0.40 -7.97
C ALA A 66 6.84 0.17 -8.67
N TYR A 67 6.26 -0.56 -9.62
CA TYR A 67 5.03 -0.10 -10.32
C TYR A 67 3.86 0.05 -9.37
N SER A 68 3.70 -0.87 -8.41
CA SER A 68 2.68 -0.72 -7.39
C SER A 68 2.94 0.46 -6.43
N THR A 69 4.20 0.88 -6.25
CA THR A 69 4.53 2.13 -5.54
C THR A 69 4.12 3.34 -6.36
N ILE A 70 4.46 3.40 -7.65
CA ILE A 70 4.05 4.49 -8.56
C ILE A 70 2.53 4.62 -8.57
N SER A 71 1.81 3.50 -8.64
CA SER A 71 0.36 3.45 -8.57
C SER A 71 -0.18 4.10 -7.29
N ASN A 72 0.28 3.68 -6.11
CA ASN A 72 -0.20 4.25 -4.85
C ASN A 72 0.19 5.72 -4.67
N LEU A 73 1.36 6.15 -5.14
CA LEU A 73 1.74 7.56 -5.16
C LEU A 73 0.81 8.37 -6.06
N GLY A 74 0.42 7.82 -7.22
CA GLY A 74 -0.59 8.42 -8.08
C GLY A 74 -1.92 8.63 -7.37
N LEU A 75 -2.38 7.63 -6.61
CA LEU A 75 -3.61 7.75 -5.82
C LEU A 75 -3.50 8.82 -4.72
N ILE A 76 -2.35 8.93 -4.05
CA ILE A 76 -2.10 9.99 -3.06
C ILE A 76 -2.17 11.37 -3.71
N VAL A 77 -1.53 11.57 -4.87
CA VAL A 77 -1.56 12.83 -5.62
C VAL A 77 -2.99 13.15 -6.08
N CYS A 78 -3.73 12.14 -6.54
CA CYS A 78 -5.13 12.28 -6.91
C CYS A 78 -5.99 12.79 -5.74
N CYS A 79 -5.88 12.16 -4.57
CA CYS A 79 -6.58 12.59 -3.36
C CYS A 79 -6.17 14.01 -2.93
N ALA A 80 -4.88 14.32 -2.94
CA ALA A 80 -4.38 15.64 -2.57
C ALA A 80 -4.85 16.74 -3.53
N GLY A 81 -5.00 16.43 -4.83
CA GLY A 81 -5.51 17.36 -5.85
C GLY A 81 -6.96 17.77 -5.66
N ILE A 82 -7.80 16.95 -5.00
CA ILE A 82 -9.18 17.29 -4.67
C ILE A 82 -9.26 18.44 -3.66
N GLY A 83 -8.29 18.53 -2.75
CA GLY A 83 -8.21 19.62 -1.78
C GLY A 83 -9.19 19.52 -0.61
N SER A 84 -10.05 18.50 -0.53
CA SER A 84 -11.01 18.33 0.57
C SER A 84 -10.35 17.75 1.82
N TYR A 85 -10.96 17.98 2.99
CA TYR A 85 -10.52 17.46 4.28
C TYR A 85 -10.40 15.93 4.28
N GLU A 86 -11.43 15.24 3.76
CA GLU A 86 -11.48 13.78 3.68
C GLU A 86 -10.42 13.23 2.72
N ALA A 87 -10.20 13.90 1.60
CA ALA A 87 -9.19 13.52 0.62
C ALA A 87 -7.77 13.68 1.18
N ALA A 88 -7.50 14.75 1.93
CA ALA A 88 -6.23 14.98 2.62
C ALA A 88 -5.98 13.91 3.69
N TRP A 89 -7.00 13.60 4.51
CA TRP A 89 -6.94 12.50 5.48
C TRP A 89 -6.59 11.18 4.79
N THR A 90 -7.29 10.88 3.71
CA THR A 90 -7.07 9.66 2.92
C THR A 90 -5.65 9.59 2.38
N ALA A 91 -5.14 10.67 1.80
CA ALA A 91 -3.78 10.75 1.28
C ALA A 91 -2.74 10.43 2.36
N ILE A 92 -2.89 11.02 3.56
CA ILE A 92 -1.97 10.77 4.69
C ILE A 92 -2.04 9.30 5.14
N MET A 93 -3.23 8.73 5.26
CA MET A 93 -3.39 7.34 5.68
C MET A 93 -2.78 6.36 4.67
N ILE A 94 -2.94 6.60 3.36
CA ILE A 94 -2.27 5.79 2.32
C ILE A 94 -0.75 5.87 2.49
N VAL A 95 -0.18 7.05 2.76
CA VAL A 95 1.27 7.21 3.00
C VAL A 95 1.74 6.31 4.14
N ILE A 96 1.02 6.29 5.25
CA ILE A 96 1.39 5.52 6.46
C ILE A 96 1.34 4.02 6.19
N PHE A 97 0.20 3.50 5.73
CA PHE A 97 0.03 2.06 5.47
C PHE A 97 0.97 1.56 4.38
N HIS A 98 1.10 2.32 3.29
CA HIS A 98 2.01 1.98 2.21
C HIS A 98 3.48 1.93 2.67
N ALA A 99 3.91 2.81 3.59
CA ALA A 99 5.29 2.83 4.05
C ALA A 99 5.69 1.50 4.68
N VAL A 100 4.89 1.04 5.64
CA VAL A 100 5.24 -0.14 6.44
C VAL A 100 5.14 -1.41 5.60
N ALA A 101 4.02 -1.61 4.90
CA ALA A 101 3.81 -2.80 4.07
C ALA A 101 4.86 -2.92 2.94
N LYS A 102 5.22 -1.82 2.29
CA LYS A 102 6.24 -1.84 1.23
C LYS A 102 7.64 -2.08 1.75
N SER A 103 8.01 -1.53 2.91
CA SER A 103 9.31 -1.82 3.52
C SER A 103 9.46 -3.33 3.77
N LEU A 104 8.43 -3.94 4.34
CA LEU A 104 8.40 -5.39 4.56
C LEU A 104 8.56 -6.17 3.26
N LEU A 105 7.76 -5.83 2.23
CA LEU A 105 7.77 -6.54 0.96
C LEU A 105 9.11 -6.43 0.20
N PHE A 106 9.70 -5.23 0.16
CA PHE A 106 11.00 -5.06 -0.49
C PHE A 106 12.11 -5.87 0.19
N LEU A 107 12.14 -5.86 1.53
CA LEU A 107 13.13 -6.66 2.27
C LEU A 107 12.88 -8.15 2.11
N SER A 108 11.62 -8.60 2.20
CA SER A 108 11.27 -10.01 2.00
C SER A 108 11.65 -10.52 0.61
N VAL A 109 11.37 -9.73 -0.45
CA VAL A 109 11.81 -10.06 -1.83
C VAL A 109 13.32 -10.08 -1.94
N GLY A 110 14.01 -9.17 -1.25
CA GLY A 110 15.48 -9.15 -1.25
C GLY A 110 16.09 -10.39 -0.57
N THR A 111 15.53 -10.79 0.55
CA THR A 111 15.95 -12.04 1.23
C THR A 111 15.64 -13.26 0.36
N ALA A 112 14.47 -13.32 -0.28
CA ALA A 112 14.14 -14.39 -1.22
C ALA A 112 15.11 -14.43 -2.40
N GLU A 113 15.46 -13.28 -2.98
CA GLU A 113 16.45 -13.15 -4.05
C GLU A 113 17.82 -13.71 -3.66
N GLN A 114 18.30 -13.40 -2.45
CA GLN A 114 19.59 -13.89 -1.96
C GLN A 114 19.62 -15.44 -1.82
N GLN A 115 18.48 -16.02 -1.37
CA GLN A 115 18.40 -17.47 -1.16
C GLN A 115 18.12 -18.26 -2.46
N LEU A 116 17.31 -17.71 -3.36
CA LEU A 116 16.89 -18.38 -4.60
C LEU A 116 17.77 -18.03 -5.81
N GLY A 117 18.59 -16.97 -5.71
CA GLY A 117 19.38 -16.47 -6.83
C GLY A 117 18.55 -15.84 -7.96
N SER A 118 17.26 -15.56 -7.73
CA SER A 118 16.36 -14.99 -8.75
C SER A 118 15.36 -14.01 -8.16
N ARG A 119 14.98 -13.01 -8.97
CA ARG A 119 13.93 -12.01 -8.67
C ARG A 119 12.59 -12.34 -9.33
N ASP A 120 12.56 -13.40 -10.14
CA ASP A 120 11.40 -13.78 -10.92
C ASP A 120 10.33 -14.38 -10.00
N ILE A 121 9.13 -13.78 -10.01
CA ILE A 121 7.98 -14.25 -9.23
C ILE A 121 7.59 -15.68 -9.61
N GLU A 122 7.80 -16.06 -10.88
CA GLU A 122 7.49 -17.42 -11.33
C GLU A 122 8.39 -18.47 -10.65
N ARG A 123 9.56 -18.08 -10.16
CA ARG A 123 10.46 -18.94 -9.38
C ARG A 123 10.16 -18.96 -7.87
N PHE A 124 9.16 -18.19 -7.43
CA PHE A 124 8.68 -18.22 -6.04
C PHE A 124 7.62 -19.30 -5.81
N ASP A 125 7.32 -20.12 -6.82
CA ASP A 125 6.45 -21.29 -6.67
C ASP A 125 6.98 -22.20 -5.57
N GLY A 126 6.11 -22.56 -4.62
CA GLY A 126 6.47 -23.42 -3.49
C GLY A 126 7.32 -22.75 -2.41
N LEU A 127 7.40 -21.41 -2.38
CA LEU A 127 8.14 -20.68 -1.35
C LEU A 127 7.68 -21.07 0.06
N PHE A 128 6.40 -21.39 0.23
CA PHE A 128 5.84 -21.86 1.50
C PHE A 128 6.55 -23.13 2.01
N ASN A 129 6.91 -24.06 1.14
CA ASN A 129 7.61 -25.30 1.53
C ASN A 129 9.11 -25.06 1.78
N ALA A 130 9.75 -24.22 0.95
CA ALA A 130 11.17 -23.93 1.05
C ALA A 130 11.51 -22.96 2.19
N MET A 131 10.70 -21.92 2.38
CA MET A 131 10.93 -20.82 3.34
C MET A 131 9.61 -20.35 3.99
N PRO A 132 9.01 -21.16 4.89
CA PRO A 132 7.68 -20.90 5.45
C PRO A 132 7.58 -19.57 6.23
N HIS A 133 8.60 -19.23 7.02
CA HIS A 133 8.57 -17.99 7.81
C HIS A 133 8.74 -16.76 6.92
N LEU A 134 9.57 -16.83 5.88
CA LEU A 134 9.70 -15.74 4.90
C LEU A 134 8.42 -15.58 4.09
N CYS A 135 7.81 -16.69 3.69
CA CYS A 135 6.51 -16.71 3.02
C CYS A 135 5.44 -16.01 3.89
N LEU A 136 5.37 -16.30 5.19
CA LEU A 136 4.45 -15.66 6.12
C LEU A 136 4.68 -14.13 6.18
N CYS A 137 5.93 -13.66 6.24
CA CYS A 137 6.24 -12.23 6.18
C CYS A 137 5.74 -11.59 4.87
N MET A 138 5.93 -12.28 3.74
CA MET A 138 5.42 -11.82 2.44
C MET A 138 3.89 -11.77 2.41
N VAL A 139 3.21 -12.79 2.93
CA VAL A 139 1.73 -12.84 3.03
C VAL A 139 1.22 -11.66 3.85
N ILE A 140 1.82 -11.37 5.01
CA ILE A 140 1.45 -10.20 5.83
C ILE A 140 1.65 -8.90 5.06
N GLY A 141 2.78 -8.73 4.38
CA GLY A 141 3.06 -7.54 3.59
C GLY A 141 2.10 -7.35 2.41
N ILE A 142 1.80 -8.42 1.67
CA ILE A 142 0.85 -8.42 0.56
C ILE A 142 -0.58 -8.14 1.08
N SER A 143 -0.99 -8.79 2.16
CA SER A 143 -2.28 -8.55 2.81
C SER A 143 -2.42 -7.08 3.24
N GLY A 144 -1.36 -6.48 3.76
CA GLY A 144 -1.29 -5.05 4.09
C GLY A 144 -1.56 -4.12 2.91
N MET A 145 -1.37 -4.59 1.68
CA MET A 145 -1.54 -3.79 0.47
C MET A 145 -2.95 -3.83 -0.13
N PHE A 146 -3.75 -4.87 0.11
CA PHE A 146 -5.05 -4.98 -0.56
C PHE A 146 -6.17 -5.67 0.23
N LEU A 147 -5.85 -6.46 1.26
CA LEU A 147 -6.84 -7.23 2.02
C LEU A 147 -7.40 -6.43 3.21
N ALA A 148 -8.68 -6.67 3.54
CA ALA A 148 -9.22 -6.36 4.84
C ALA A 148 -8.67 -7.39 5.87
N PRO A 149 -8.46 -7.03 7.13
CA PRO A 149 -8.73 -5.75 7.81
C PRO A 149 -7.59 -4.72 7.70
N PHE A 150 -6.69 -4.89 6.77
CA PHE A 150 -5.52 -4.02 6.67
C PHE A 150 -5.85 -2.63 6.13
N GLY A 151 -5.13 -1.62 6.60
CA GLY A 151 -5.45 -0.21 6.46
C GLY A 151 -5.51 0.34 5.03
N MET A 152 -4.87 -0.32 4.06
CA MET A 152 -4.91 0.15 2.67
C MET A 152 -6.32 0.07 2.07
N LEU A 153 -7.11 -0.95 2.42
CA LEU A 153 -8.50 -1.05 1.97
C LEU A 153 -9.36 0.07 2.57
N ILE A 154 -9.12 0.38 3.85
CA ILE A 154 -9.80 1.48 4.57
C ILE A 154 -9.55 2.81 3.86
N SER A 155 -8.29 3.06 3.49
CA SER A 155 -7.91 4.28 2.79
C SER A 155 -8.51 4.36 1.39
N LYS A 156 -8.59 3.26 0.65
CA LYS A 156 -9.26 3.21 -0.67
C LYS A 156 -10.76 3.45 -0.56
N TRP A 157 -11.40 2.94 0.49
CA TRP A 157 -12.80 3.24 0.79
C TRP A 157 -13.02 4.73 1.06
N ALA A 158 -12.15 5.34 1.88
CA ALA A 158 -12.21 6.77 2.14
C ALA A 158 -11.95 7.62 0.87
N ALA A 159 -11.02 7.16 -0.01
CA ALA A 159 -10.81 7.77 -1.32
C ALA A 159 -12.06 7.73 -2.19
N MET A 160 -12.75 6.58 -2.23
CA MET A 160 -13.99 6.43 -2.97
C MET A 160 -15.05 7.43 -2.49
N LYS A 161 -15.23 7.53 -1.18
CA LYS A 161 -16.15 8.52 -0.58
C LYS A 161 -15.76 9.95 -0.95
N ALA A 162 -14.49 10.31 -0.82
CA ALA A 162 -14.00 11.65 -1.16
C ALA A 162 -14.22 11.99 -2.64
N PHE A 163 -14.10 11.03 -3.56
CA PHE A 163 -14.34 11.22 -4.99
C PHE A 163 -15.83 11.43 -5.30
N ILE A 164 -16.72 10.71 -4.60
CA ILE A 164 -18.18 10.89 -4.72
C ILE A 164 -18.59 12.26 -4.19
N ASP A 165 -18.13 12.63 -2.99
CA ASP A 165 -18.46 13.90 -2.34
C ASP A 165 -17.92 15.10 -3.15
N ALA A 166 -16.80 14.93 -3.86
CA ALA A 166 -16.23 15.95 -4.76
C ALA A 166 -16.94 16.03 -6.13
N GLY A 167 -17.88 15.12 -6.43
CA GLY A 167 -18.63 15.14 -7.70
C GLY A 167 -17.81 14.72 -8.93
N HIS A 168 -16.77 13.92 -8.76
CA HIS A 168 -15.89 13.48 -9.86
C HIS A 168 -16.07 11.99 -10.21
N PRO A 169 -17.12 11.59 -10.95
CA PRO A 169 -17.40 10.17 -11.25
C PRO A 169 -16.30 9.48 -12.06
N MET A 170 -15.56 10.22 -12.89
CA MET A 170 -14.44 9.67 -13.65
C MET A 170 -13.32 9.16 -12.76
N LEU A 171 -13.04 9.82 -11.63
CA LEU A 171 -12.05 9.35 -10.65
C LEU A 171 -12.50 8.07 -9.95
N LEU A 172 -13.80 7.93 -9.72
CA LEU A 172 -14.37 6.71 -9.16
C LEU A 172 -14.12 5.52 -10.09
N LEU A 173 -14.33 5.67 -11.39
CA LEU A 173 -14.01 4.63 -12.37
C LEU A 173 -12.53 4.27 -12.36
N LEU A 174 -11.64 5.28 -12.37
CA LEU A 174 -10.19 5.04 -12.27
C LEU A 174 -9.82 4.31 -10.97
N LEU A 175 -10.46 4.65 -9.85
CA LEU A 175 -10.23 3.98 -8.56
C LEU A 175 -10.69 2.51 -8.59
N VAL A 176 -11.87 2.23 -9.13
CA VAL A 176 -12.43 0.87 -9.19
C VAL A 176 -11.57 -0.01 -10.09
N PHE A 177 -11.32 0.42 -11.34
CA PHE A 177 -10.51 -0.36 -12.28
C PHE A 177 -9.05 -0.51 -11.80
N GLY A 178 -8.43 0.56 -11.28
CA GLY A 178 -7.08 0.50 -10.74
C GLY A 178 -7.00 -0.38 -9.48
N SER A 179 -8.05 -0.44 -8.67
CA SER A 179 -8.11 -1.36 -7.52
C SER A 179 -8.30 -2.80 -7.96
N ALA A 180 -9.12 -3.07 -8.99
CA ALA A 180 -9.27 -4.41 -9.55
C ALA A 180 -7.94 -4.94 -10.10
N THR A 181 -7.20 -4.13 -10.86
CA THR A 181 -5.85 -4.48 -11.33
C THR A 181 -4.87 -4.69 -10.19
N THR A 182 -4.97 -3.90 -9.11
CA THR A 182 -4.16 -4.07 -7.89
C THR A 182 -4.42 -5.43 -7.24
N ILE A 183 -5.68 -5.82 -7.07
CA ILE A 183 -6.08 -7.11 -6.50
C ILE A 183 -5.53 -8.25 -7.38
N PHE A 184 -5.65 -8.12 -8.70
CA PHE A 184 -5.23 -9.16 -9.64
C PHE A 184 -3.75 -9.52 -9.49
N TYR A 185 -2.82 -8.56 -9.55
CA TYR A 185 -1.39 -8.91 -9.46
C TYR A 185 -0.97 -9.34 -8.04
N TRP A 186 -1.62 -8.84 -6.97
CA TRP A 186 -1.35 -9.32 -5.62
C TRP A 186 -1.89 -10.73 -5.39
N ALA A 187 -3.09 -11.05 -5.90
CA ALA A 187 -3.66 -12.39 -5.82
C ALA A 187 -2.82 -13.40 -6.63
N LYS A 188 -2.38 -13.02 -7.84
CA LYS A 188 -1.44 -13.83 -8.63
C LYS A 188 -0.19 -14.14 -7.80
N TRP A 189 0.40 -13.14 -7.17
CA TRP A 189 1.62 -13.34 -6.40
C TRP A 189 1.38 -14.20 -5.15
N LEU A 190 0.29 -13.99 -4.42
CA LEU A 190 -0.10 -14.84 -3.29
C LEU A 190 -0.26 -16.31 -3.72
N GLY A 191 -0.96 -16.55 -4.81
CA GLY A 191 -1.12 -17.91 -5.35
C GLY A 191 0.21 -18.59 -5.63
N LYS A 192 1.20 -17.86 -6.16
CA LYS A 192 2.54 -18.38 -6.44
C LYS A 192 3.30 -18.75 -5.16
N ILE A 193 3.37 -17.86 -4.18
CA ILE A 193 4.13 -18.13 -2.95
C ILE A 193 3.49 -19.19 -2.04
N LEU A 194 2.16 -19.35 -2.10
CA LEU A 194 1.41 -20.34 -1.33
C LEU A 194 1.24 -21.67 -2.06
N SER A 195 1.67 -21.78 -3.33
CA SER A 195 1.61 -23.05 -4.06
C SER A 195 2.41 -24.12 -3.33
N VAL A 196 1.84 -25.33 -3.23
CA VAL A 196 2.50 -26.47 -2.59
C VAL A 196 3.25 -27.25 -3.65
N MET A 197 4.58 -27.25 -3.57
CA MET A 197 5.43 -28.08 -4.41
C MET A 197 6.12 -29.17 -3.57
N ASN A 198 5.91 -30.44 -3.93
CA ASN A 198 6.56 -31.55 -3.27
C ASN A 198 8.06 -31.63 -3.62
N GLY A 199 8.91 -31.93 -2.63
CA GLY A 199 10.33 -32.17 -2.85
C GLY A 199 11.27 -30.97 -2.77
N GLN A 200 10.80 -29.83 -2.34
CA GLN A 200 11.69 -28.67 -2.10
C GLN A 200 12.40 -28.76 -0.75
N GLU A 201 13.73 -28.60 -0.78
CA GLU A 201 14.56 -28.56 0.43
C GLU A 201 14.35 -27.20 1.16
N ARG A 202 14.37 -27.25 2.50
CA ARG A 202 14.31 -26.04 3.32
C ARG A 202 15.58 -25.21 3.17
N ARG A 203 15.43 -23.92 2.78
CA ARG A 203 16.53 -22.98 2.51
C ARG A 203 16.63 -21.81 3.49
N GLU A 204 15.89 -21.84 4.59
CA GLU A 204 15.90 -20.71 5.57
C GLU A 204 17.19 -20.59 6.39
N GLN A 205 18.07 -21.59 6.34
CA GLN A 205 19.32 -21.62 7.14
C GLN A 205 20.35 -20.55 6.71
N GLY A 206 20.23 -20.00 5.50
CA GLY A 206 21.11 -18.96 4.99
C GLY A 206 20.76 -17.54 5.42
N ILE A 207 19.63 -17.35 6.11
CA ILE A 207 19.14 -16.01 6.50
C ILE A 207 19.75 -15.61 7.85
N THR A 208 20.35 -14.42 7.91
CA THR A 208 21.02 -13.92 9.12
C THR A 208 20.00 -13.54 10.22
N LYS A 209 20.45 -13.58 11.49
CA LYS A 209 19.63 -13.18 12.64
C LYS A 209 19.15 -11.73 12.53
N GLY A 210 19.97 -10.84 11.97
CA GLY A 210 19.62 -9.43 11.75
C GLY A 210 18.50 -9.25 10.73
N GLU A 211 18.53 -10.01 9.61
CA GLU A 211 17.45 -10.00 8.61
C GLU A 211 16.14 -10.50 9.22
N TRP A 212 16.17 -11.58 9.98
CA TRP A 212 15.00 -12.10 10.68
C TRP A 212 14.43 -11.10 11.68
N PHE A 213 15.27 -10.43 12.44
CA PHE A 213 14.81 -9.38 13.36
C PHE A 213 14.08 -8.28 12.61
N THR A 214 14.65 -7.80 11.52
CA THR A 214 14.05 -6.72 10.71
C THR A 214 12.73 -7.14 10.07
N LEU A 215 12.67 -8.34 9.47
CA LEU A 215 11.46 -8.86 8.84
C LEU A 215 10.31 -9.06 9.85
N LYS A 216 10.61 -9.66 11.01
CA LYS A 216 9.63 -9.85 12.08
C LYS A 216 9.13 -8.52 12.63
N THR A 217 10.04 -7.58 12.89
CA THR A 217 9.68 -6.24 13.39
C THR A 217 8.75 -5.52 12.41
N LEU A 218 9.07 -5.51 11.11
CA LEU A 218 8.22 -4.90 10.10
C LEU A 218 6.88 -5.61 9.92
N SER A 219 6.85 -6.94 10.04
CA SER A 219 5.59 -7.71 10.02
C SER A 219 4.68 -7.30 11.18
N TRP A 220 5.22 -7.23 12.40
CA TRP A 220 4.49 -6.75 13.56
C TRP A 220 4.07 -5.29 13.42
N MET A 221 4.95 -4.41 12.92
CA MET A 221 4.61 -3.02 12.64
C MET A 221 3.45 -2.89 11.63
N THR A 222 3.42 -3.73 10.61
CA THR A 222 2.32 -3.75 9.62
C THR A 222 0.98 -4.07 10.30
N ILE A 223 0.95 -5.07 11.17
CA ILE A 223 -0.26 -5.46 11.91
C ILE A 223 -0.63 -4.38 12.93
N ILE A 224 0.33 -3.89 13.72
CA ILE A 224 0.10 -2.89 14.76
C ILE A 224 -0.44 -1.58 14.18
N VAL A 225 0.14 -1.09 13.09
CA VAL A 225 -0.32 0.15 12.43
C VAL A 225 -1.74 -0.02 11.90
N CYS A 226 -2.10 -1.21 11.41
CA CYS A 226 -3.46 -1.50 10.98
C CYS A 226 -4.47 -1.55 12.13
N ILE A 227 -4.09 -2.10 13.29
CA ILE A 227 -4.97 -2.16 14.47
C ILE A 227 -5.09 -0.77 15.11
N LEU A 228 -3.97 -0.04 15.23
CA LEU A 228 -3.92 1.26 15.88
C LEU A 228 -4.31 2.43 14.95
N PHE A 229 -4.79 2.16 13.73
CA PHE A 229 -5.12 3.25 12.79
C PHE A 229 -6.14 4.27 13.35
N PRO A 230 -7.15 3.91 14.19
CA PRO A 230 -8.04 4.90 14.78
C PRO A 230 -7.30 5.86 15.72
N LEU A 231 -6.33 5.34 16.49
CA LEU A 231 -5.48 6.16 17.36
C LEU A 231 -4.54 7.06 16.55
N ILE A 232 -3.91 6.51 15.51
CA ILE A 232 -3.06 7.27 14.59
C ILE A 232 -3.86 8.40 13.92
N SER A 233 -5.09 8.10 13.50
CA SER A 233 -6.00 9.10 12.95
C SER A 233 -6.32 10.19 13.99
N SER A 234 -6.80 9.80 15.18
CA SER A 234 -7.30 10.74 16.19
C SER A 234 -6.20 11.63 16.78
N TYR A 235 -5.03 11.07 17.08
CA TYR A 235 -3.95 11.80 17.75
C TYR A 235 -2.89 12.36 16.79
N GLY A 236 -2.76 11.81 15.58
CA GLY A 236 -1.77 12.25 14.61
C GLY A 236 -2.36 13.07 13.46
N VAL A 237 -3.34 12.52 12.75
CA VAL A 237 -3.83 13.09 11.48
C VAL A 237 -4.86 14.18 11.72
N LEU A 238 -5.86 13.95 12.58
CA LEU A 238 -6.93 14.92 12.83
C LEU A 238 -6.43 16.25 13.42
N PRO A 239 -5.47 16.29 14.40
CA PRO A 239 -4.92 17.56 14.87
C PRO A 239 -4.22 18.35 13.77
N TYR A 240 -3.46 17.69 12.90
CA TYR A 240 -2.81 18.33 11.76
C TYR A 240 -3.87 18.93 10.79
N LEU A 241 -4.89 18.18 10.44
CA LEU A 241 -5.96 18.65 9.55
C LEU A 241 -6.78 19.77 10.17
N ARG A 242 -7.00 19.73 11.50
CA ARG A 242 -7.67 20.83 12.22
C ARG A 242 -6.91 22.15 12.08
N ILE A 243 -5.59 22.10 12.24
CA ILE A 243 -4.73 23.29 12.08
C ILE A 243 -4.77 23.78 10.63
N THR A 244 -4.79 22.85 9.67
CA THR A 244 -4.67 23.16 8.24
C THR A 244 -5.96 23.66 7.63
N TYR A 245 -7.13 23.12 8.03
CA TYR A 245 -8.44 23.45 7.46
C TYR A 245 -9.31 24.33 8.38
N GLY A 246 -8.92 24.52 9.64
CA GLY A 246 -9.64 25.37 10.59
C GLY A 246 -10.89 24.72 11.21
N PHE A 247 -11.26 23.51 10.83
CA PHE A 247 -12.38 22.75 11.38
C PHE A 247 -12.05 21.28 11.60
N THR A 248 -12.87 20.60 12.38
CA THR A 248 -12.76 19.13 12.59
C THR A 248 -13.98 18.45 11.99
N ARG A 249 -13.75 17.37 11.26
CA ARG A 249 -14.78 16.48 10.75
C ARG A 249 -14.38 15.04 11.04
N ASP A 250 -15.32 14.26 11.56
CA ASP A 250 -15.10 12.83 11.76
C ASP A 250 -15.17 12.11 10.42
N VAL A 251 -13.99 11.77 9.88
CA VAL A 251 -13.89 10.99 8.64
C VAL A 251 -14.33 9.55 8.87
N ILE A 252 -14.09 9.06 10.09
CA ILE A 252 -14.50 7.71 10.54
C ILE A 252 -15.82 7.84 11.31
N ALA A 253 -16.93 8.04 10.61
CA ALA A 253 -18.24 7.98 11.23
C ALA A 253 -18.55 6.56 11.74
N GLN A 254 -19.41 6.44 12.77
CA GLN A 254 -19.82 5.13 13.33
C GLN A 254 -20.34 4.17 12.26
N SER A 255 -21.08 4.67 11.26
CA SER A 255 -21.54 3.87 10.12
C SER A 255 -20.39 3.24 9.32
N ASN A 256 -19.28 3.96 9.14
CA ASN A 256 -18.11 3.44 8.43
C ASN A 256 -17.38 2.36 9.24
N LEU A 257 -17.31 2.49 10.57
CA LEU A 257 -16.76 1.46 11.46
C LEU A 257 -17.59 0.16 11.42
N ILE A 258 -18.91 0.26 11.35
CA ILE A 258 -19.80 -0.91 11.21
C ILE A 258 -19.55 -1.62 9.87
N ILE A 259 -19.48 -0.88 8.77
CA ILE A 259 -19.18 -1.45 7.45
C ILE A 259 -17.80 -2.11 7.44
N MET A 260 -16.81 -1.49 8.05
CA MET A 260 -15.46 -2.05 8.17
C MET A 260 -15.43 -3.31 9.02
N SER A 261 -16.14 -3.35 10.15
CA SER A 261 -16.23 -4.54 10.98
C SER A 261 -16.95 -5.69 10.26
N LEU A 262 -18.00 -5.38 9.50
CA LEU A 262 -18.69 -6.34 8.65
C LEU A 262 -17.80 -6.91 7.55
N MET A 263 -16.98 -6.08 6.90
CA MET A 263 -15.98 -6.52 5.93
C MET A 263 -14.93 -7.45 6.54
N VAL A 264 -14.48 -7.17 7.77
CA VAL A 264 -13.55 -8.04 8.49
C VAL A 264 -14.20 -9.40 8.80
N VAL A 265 -15.44 -9.39 9.27
CA VAL A 265 -16.21 -10.64 9.55
C VAL A 265 -16.38 -11.46 8.28
N LEU A 266 -16.80 -10.83 7.16
CA LEU A 266 -16.95 -11.51 5.87
C LEU A 266 -15.64 -12.11 5.32
N LEU A 267 -14.49 -11.61 5.75
CA LEU A 267 -13.20 -12.11 5.30
C LEU A 267 -12.71 -13.30 6.15
N VAL A 268 -13.22 -13.42 7.37
CA VAL A 268 -12.87 -14.51 8.31
C VAL A 268 -13.76 -15.74 8.07
N ILE A 269 -14.98 -15.56 7.55
CA ILE A 269 -15.90 -16.64 7.12
C ILE A 269 -15.49 -17.16 5.74
#